data_51aa0da6dcb29a178590866aae44a3ef
#
_entry.id   51aa0da6dcb29a178590866aae44a3ef
#
_cell.length_a   1.000
_cell.length_b   1.000
_cell.length_c   1.000
_cell.angle_alpha   90.00
_cell.angle_beta   90.00
_cell.angle_gamma   90.00
#
_symmetry.space_group_name_H-M   'P 1'
#
loop_
_entity.id
_entity.type
_entity.pdbx_description
1 polymer ?
#
loop_
_entity_poly.entity_id
_entity_poly.type
_entity_poly.pdbx_seq_one_letter_code
_entity_poly.pdbx_strand_id
1 'polypeptide(L)'
;MTKAEFLELLARDHRIGNKKDAANSLDAVLDAITQTLAGGDNVSFTGFGKFSVAERKPRQGVNPRTGERIFIPGANVPRFSAGSALKNKVKGA
;
A
#
# COMPACT_ATOMS: atom_id res chain seq x y z
N MET A 1 -14.24 6.13 -0.56
CA MET A 1 -14.73 4.75 -0.79
C MET A 1 -14.16 3.82 0.28
N THR A 2 -15.01 3.05 0.92
CA THR A 2 -14.59 2.06 1.92
C THR A 2 -14.22 0.73 1.25
N LYS A 3 -13.62 -0.17 2.03
CA LYS A 3 -13.33 -1.53 1.55
C LYS A 3 -14.62 -2.24 1.10
N ALA A 4 -15.70 -2.08 1.85
CA ALA A 4 -16.99 -2.69 1.51
C ALA A 4 -17.54 -2.18 0.17
N GLU A 5 -17.45 -0.89 -0.07
CA GLU A 5 -17.85 -0.28 -1.34
C GLU A 5 -16.97 -0.75 -2.49
N PHE A 6 -15.67 -0.87 -2.24
CA PHE A 6 -14.73 -1.39 -3.22
C PHE A 6 -15.05 -2.85 -3.58
N LEU A 7 -15.42 -3.67 -2.60
CA LEU A 7 -15.81 -5.07 -2.85
C LEU A 7 -17.08 -5.16 -3.69
N GLU A 8 -18.02 -4.25 -3.52
CA GLU A 8 -19.21 -4.18 -4.37
C GLU A 8 -18.85 -3.87 -5.82
N LEU A 9 -17.94 -2.93 -6.02
CA LEU A 9 -17.44 -2.60 -7.35
C LEU A 9 -16.72 -3.81 -7.98
N LEU A 10 -15.87 -4.46 -7.21
CA LEU A 10 -15.09 -5.61 -7.67
C LEU A 10 -16.00 -6.79 -8.04
N ALA A 11 -17.06 -7.01 -7.26
CA ALA A 11 -18.03 -8.09 -7.51
C ALA A 11 -18.80 -7.92 -8.82
N ARG A 12 -18.90 -6.70 -9.34
CA ARG A 12 -19.54 -6.42 -10.63
C ARG A 12 -18.70 -6.85 -11.82
N ASP A 13 -17.41 -7.04 -11.61
CA ASP A 13 -16.53 -7.53 -12.68
C ASP A 13 -16.86 -8.98 -12.98
N HIS A 14 -17.07 -9.29 -14.27
CA HIS A 14 -17.48 -10.65 -14.69
C HIS A 14 -16.43 -11.71 -14.37
N ARG A 15 -15.17 -11.31 -14.17
CA ARG A 15 -14.09 -12.23 -13.78
C ARG A 15 -14.22 -12.68 -12.33
N ILE A 16 -14.95 -11.93 -11.50
CA ILE A 16 -15.15 -12.21 -10.08
C ILE A 16 -16.57 -12.74 -9.83
N GLY A 17 -17.59 -11.96 -10.18
CA GLY A 17 -18.97 -12.39 -10.23
C GLY A 17 -19.78 -12.28 -8.94
N ASN A 18 -19.17 -12.30 -7.76
CA ASN A 18 -19.89 -12.20 -6.48
C ASN A 18 -19.03 -11.62 -5.37
N LYS A 19 -19.68 -11.18 -4.28
CA LYS A 19 -19.00 -10.52 -3.17
C LYS A 19 -18.06 -11.43 -2.39
N LYS A 20 -18.39 -12.71 -2.26
CA LYS A 20 -17.55 -13.66 -1.54
C LYS A 20 -16.22 -13.86 -2.25
N ASP A 21 -16.26 -14.07 -3.56
CA ASP A 21 -15.05 -14.22 -4.36
C ASP A 21 -14.27 -12.91 -4.43
N ALA A 22 -14.96 -11.77 -4.48
CA ALA A 22 -14.33 -10.46 -4.43
C ALA A 22 -13.53 -10.28 -3.13
N ALA A 23 -14.14 -10.59 -1.99
CA ALA A 23 -13.48 -10.47 -0.69
C ALA A 23 -12.28 -11.40 -0.59
N ASN A 24 -12.45 -12.67 -0.98
CA ASN A 24 -11.37 -13.65 -0.92
C ASN A 24 -10.21 -13.28 -1.83
N SER A 25 -10.50 -12.83 -3.04
CA SER A 25 -9.47 -12.44 -4.01
C SER A 25 -8.71 -11.21 -3.54
N LEU A 26 -9.40 -10.20 -3.06
CA LEU A 26 -8.77 -8.98 -2.55
C LEU A 26 -7.89 -9.28 -1.35
N ASP A 27 -8.40 -10.04 -0.38
CA ASP A 27 -7.66 -10.40 0.82
C ASP A 27 -6.40 -11.21 0.47
N ALA A 28 -6.51 -12.14 -0.47
CA ALA A 28 -5.36 -12.92 -0.93
C ALA A 28 -4.28 -12.04 -1.55
N VAL A 29 -4.66 -11.07 -2.37
CA VAL A 29 -3.73 -10.12 -2.99
C VAL A 29 -3.07 -9.24 -1.93
N LEU A 30 -3.86 -8.67 -1.03
CA LEU A 30 -3.33 -7.80 0.03
C LEU A 30 -2.40 -8.57 0.98
N ASP A 31 -2.75 -9.79 1.33
CA ASP A 31 -1.91 -10.64 2.17
C ASP A 31 -0.59 -10.98 1.48
N ALA A 32 -0.63 -11.30 0.20
CA ALA A 32 0.58 -11.60 -0.57
C ALA A 32 1.52 -10.39 -0.65
N ILE A 33 0.97 -9.19 -0.88
CA ILE A 33 1.75 -7.95 -0.89
C ILE A 33 2.35 -7.71 0.50
N THR A 34 1.55 -7.87 1.54
CA THR A 34 1.99 -7.67 2.92
C THR A 34 3.15 -8.60 3.29
N GLN A 35 3.03 -9.88 2.95
CA GLN A 35 4.08 -10.87 3.23
C GLN A 35 5.38 -10.55 2.48
N THR A 36 5.25 -10.15 1.23
CA THR A 36 6.42 -9.80 0.40
C THR A 36 7.17 -8.61 1.00
N LEU A 37 6.45 -7.55 1.36
CA LEU A 37 7.05 -6.36 1.95
C LEU A 37 7.62 -6.63 3.35
N ALA A 38 6.93 -7.44 4.14
CA ALA A 38 7.40 -7.82 5.47
C ALA A 38 8.72 -8.61 5.39
N GLY A 39 8.93 -9.36 4.31
CA GLY A 39 10.18 -10.05 4.04
C GLY A 39 11.28 -9.16 3.43
N GLY A 40 11.00 -7.88 3.23
CA GLY A 40 11.97 -6.92 2.69
C GLY A 40 12.07 -6.88 1.17
N ASP A 41 11.15 -7.54 0.47
CA ASP A 41 11.13 -7.57 -0.98
C ASP A 41 10.10 -6.58 -1.55
N ASN A 42 10.16 -6.34 -2.84
CA ASN A 42 9.30 -5.41 -3.56
C ASN A 42 8.30 -6.17 -4.42
N VAL A 43 7.18 -5.51 -4.73
CA VAL A 43 6.20 -6.02 -5.69
C VAL A 43 5.97 -4.98 -6.77
N SER A 44 6.21 -5.34 -8.02
CA SER A 44 6.03 -4.44 -9.15
C SER A 44 4.94 -4.96 -10.09
N PHE A 45 3.94 -4.11 -10.34
CA PHE A 45 2.88 -4.38 -11.32
C PHE A 45 3.05 -3.42 -12.49
N THR A 46 3.55 -3.93 -13.61
CA THR A 46 3.85 -3.12 -14.79
C THR A 46 2.65 -2.25 -15.18
N GLY A 47 2.88 -0.95 -15.34
CA GLY A 47 1.85 0.02 -15.71
C GLY A 47 1.01 0.50 -14.53
N PHE A 48 0.87 -0.26 -13.48
CA PHE A 48 0.09 0.10 -12.29
C PHE A 48 0.95 0.82 -11.25
N GLY A 49 1.99 0.14 -10.76
CA GLY A 49 2.85 0.72 -9.74
C GLY A 49 3.71 -0.31 -9.04
N LYS A 50 4.50 0.19 -8.11
CA LYS A 50 5.45 -0.62 -7.36
C LYS A 50 5.27 -0.39 -5.87
N PHE A 51 5.12 -1.48 -5.13
CA PHE A 51 5.16 -1.48 -3.67
C PHE A 51 6.59 -1.80 -3.23
N SER A 52 7.13 -1.01 -2.33
CA SER A 52 8.50 -1.17 -1.85
C SER A 52 8.59 -0.87 -0.36
N VAL A 53 9.72 -1.24 0.21
CA VAL A 53 10.03 -0.94 1.61
C VAL A 53 11.07 0.16 1.65
N ALA A 54 10.76 1.25 2.35
CA ALA A 54 11.71 2.31 2.62
C ALA A 54 12.23 2.18 4.05
N GLU A 55 13.54 2.28 4.20
CA GLU A 55 14.15 2.27 5.52
C GLU A 55 14.25 3.70 6.04
N ARG A 56 13.61 3.94 7.17
CA ARG A 56 13.71 5.22 7.88
C ARG A 56 14.79 5.07 8.95
N LYS A 57 15.85 5.85 8.83
CA LYS A 57 16.98 5.81 9.76
C LYS A 57 16.58 6.34 11.13
N PRO A 58 17.19 5.80 12.23
CA PRO A 58 17.02 6.39 13.55
C PRO A 58 17.52 7.84 13.55
N ARG A 59 16.86 8.68 14.29
CA ARG A 59 17.24 10.09 14.41
C ARG A 59 16.94 10.63 15.80
N GLN A 60 17.60 11.73 16.16
CA GLN A 60 17.24 12.49 17.34
C GLN A 60 16.21 13.54 16.97
N GLY A 61 15.17 13.64 17.76
CA GLY A 61 14.16 14.68 17.66
C GLY A 61 14.07 15.48 18.94
N VAL A 62 13.20 16.48 18.95
CA VAL A 62 12.94 17.32 20.12
C VAL A 62 11.46 17.29 20.41
N ASN A 63 11.10 17.05 21.69
CA ASN A 63 9.71 17.14 22.12
C ASN A 63 9.31 18.63 22.09
N PRO A 64 8.34 19.03 21.27
CA PRO A 64 7.95 20.44 21.16
C PRO A 64 7.31 21.01 22.43
N ARG A 65 6.86 20.13 23.33
CA ARG A 65 6.25 20.55 24.62
C ARG A 65 7.28 20.88 25.67
N THR A 66 8.34 20.09 25.77
CA THR A 66 9.30 20.16 26.88
C THR A 66 10.69 20.58 26.44
N GLY A 67 10.97 20.57 25.15
CA GLY A 67 12.30 20.83 24.62
C GLY A 67 13.29 19.70 24.84
N GLU A 68 12.84 18.56 25.40
CA GLU A 68 13.69 17.41 25.64
C GLU A 68 14.06 16.71 24.33
N ARG A 69 15.29 16.21 24.28
CA ARG A 69 15.74 15.39 23.17
C ARG A 69 15.13 13.99 23.30
N ILE A 70 14.54 13.53 22.22
CA ILE A 70 13.99 12.18 22.13
C ILE A 70 14.67 11.43 21.02
N PHE A 71 14.87 10.12 21.23
CA PHE A 71 15.38 9.23 20.22
C PHE A 71 14.21 8.63 19.44
N ILE A 72 14.21 8.83 18.12
CA ILE A 72 13.21 8.24 17.23
C ILE A 72 13.87 7.02 16.57
N PRO A 73 13.40 5.80 16.90
CA PRO A 73 14.00 4.59 16.32
C PRO A 73 13.74 4.51 14.83
N GLY A 74 14.62 3.82 14.13
CA GLY A 74 14.45 3.51 12.72
C GLY A 74 13.28 2.56 12.52
N ALA A 75 12.71 2.59 11.33
CA ALA A 75 11.59 1.71 10.97
C ALA A 75 11.59 1.44 9.47
N ASN A 76 11.10 0.28 9.09
CA ASN A 76 10.80 -0.03 7.70
C ASN A 76 9.37 0.40 7.40
N VAL A 77 9.17 1.14 6.33
CA VAL A 77 7.88 1.74 5.98
C VAL A 77 7.48 1.29 4.57
N PRO A 78 6.26 0.79 4.38
CA PRO A 78 5.80 0.46 3.03
C PRO A 78 5.59 1.74 2.22
N ARG A 79 5.94 1.68 0.95
CA ARG A 79 5.76 2.77 0.00
C ARG A 79 5.11 2.26 -1.28
N PHE A 80 4.32 3.12 -1.90
CA PHE A 80 3.76 2.86 -3.22
C PHE A 80 4.17 3.97 -4.18
N SER A 81 4.71 3.57 -5.34
CA SER A 81 5.02 4.48 -6.45
C SER A 81 4.13 4.15 -7.64
N ALA A 82 3.30 5.08 -8.05
CA ALA A 82 2.40 4.87 -9.19
C ALA A 82 3.16 4.73 -10.50
N GLY A 83 2.72 3.78 -11.33
CA GLY A 83 3.24 3.62 -12.67
C GLY A 83 2.67 4.65 -13.64
N SER A 84 3.28 4.77 -14.81
CA SER A 84 2.91 5.77 -15.82
C SER A 84 1.45 5.66 -16.26
N ALA A 85 0.97 4.46 -16.52
CA ALA A 85 -0.40 4.24 -16.97
C ALA A 85 -1.41 4.68 -15.92
N LEU A 86 -1.17 4.34 -14.65
CA LEU A 86 -2.04 4.75 -13.55
C LEU A 86 -2.02 6.26 -13.38
N LYS A 87 -0.83 6.88 -13.40
CA LYS A 87 -0.70 8.34 -13.30
C LYS A 87 -1.48 9.06 -14.39
N ASN A 88 -1.38 8.59 -15.62
CA ASN A 88 -2.07 9.20 -16.76
C ASN A 88 -3.58 9.09 -16.62
N LYS A 89 -4.08 7.97 -16.17
CA LYS A 89 -5.52 7.77 -15.93
C LYS A 89 -6.06 8.71 -14.85
N VAL A 90 -5.33 8.85 -13.76
CA VAL A 90 -5.75 9.72 -12.63
C VAL A 90 -5.66 11.19 -13.01
N LYS A 91 -4.70 11.55 -13.84
CA LYS A 91 -4.51 12.92 -14.31
C LYS A 91 -5.70 13.44 -15.11
N GLY A 92 -6.51 12.54 -15.66
CA GLY A 92 -7.70 12.91 -16.41
C GLY A 92 -7.43 13.45 -17.80
N ALA A 93 -6.26 13.15 -18.31
CA ALA A 93 -5.90 13.56 -19.67
C ALA A 93 -6.66 12.76 -20.72
#